data_4158a8343ba59640c1f916b1ae077f06
#
_entry.id   4158a8343ba59640c1f916b1ae077f06
#
_cell.length_a   1.000
_cell.length_b   1.000
_cell.length_c   1.000
_cell.angle_alpha   90.00
_cell.angle_beta   90.00
_cell.angle_gamma   90.00
#
_symmetry.space_group_name_H-M   'P 1'
#
loop_
_entity.id
_entity.type
_entity.pdbx_description
1 polymer ?
#
loop_
_entity_poly.entity_id
_entity_poly.type
_entity_poly.pdbx_seq_one_letter_code
_entity_poly.pdbx_strand_id
1 'polypeptide(L)'
;SVEQINTRLTLIQRSERFGDGNVAAEIENGNLKWNEMITTSEKASSMGGSQIFLKVGEKMTVEDLLKGVAIASGNDAVVALAERVSGSEEQFVKRMNIRAKDLGLKNTNFINATGLTADNHYSSAYDMSLIAKELVKHEKILEFTSTYEDYLRKDTKSPFWLVNTNRLVRFKEGVDGLKTGFTDEAGYCLTATMK
;
A
#
# COMPACT_ATOMS: atom_id res chain seq x y z
N SER A 1 -10.40 -12.74 -17.68
CA SER A 1 -10.35 -13.09 -16.28
C SER A 1 -10.04 -11.84 -15.49
N VAL A 2 -10.84 -11.60 -14.48
CA VAL A 2 -10.71 -10.45 -13.58
C VAL A 2 -9.79 -10.90 -12.46
N GLU A 3 -8.62 -10.30 -12.36
CA GLU A 3 -7.56 -10.73 -11.45
C GLU A 3 -7.60 -9.88 -10.18
N GLN A 4 -7.42 -10.50 -9.04
CA GLN A 4 -7.22 -9.80 -7.78
C GLN A 4 -5.80 -9.24 -7.75
N ILE A 5 -5.63 -8.00 -8.18
CA ILE A 5 -4.34 -7.37 -8.27
C ILE A 5 -4.22 -6.31 -7.18
N ASN A 6 -3.13 -6.32 -6.56
CA ASN A 6 -2.42 -5.43 -5.65
C ASN A 6 -3.10 -4.10 -5.25
N THR A 7 -4.18 -4.20 -4.52
CA THR A 7 -4.95 -3.10 -3.91
C THR A 7 -4.08 -2.07 -3.17
N ARG A 8 -2.89 -2.48 -2.72
CA ARG A 8 -1.97 -1.62 -1.95
C ARG A 8 -1.39 -0.45 -2.75
N LEU A 9 -1.36 -0.55 -4.07
CA LEU A 9 -0.99 0.58 -4.93
C LEU A 9 -2.01 1.72 -4.81
N THR A 10 -3.28 1.39 -4.63
CA THR A 10 -4.35 2.39 -4.47
C THR A 10 -4.25 3.14 -3.14
N LEU A 11 -3.69 2.52 -2.10
CA LEU A 11 -3.48 3.16 -0.81
C LEU A 11 -2.57 4.40 -0.90
N ILE A 12 -1.66 4.41 -1.87
CA ILE A 12 -0.56 5.38 -1.93
C ILE A 12 -0.79 6.51 -2.95
N GLN A 13 -1.87 6.50 -3.73
CA GLN A 13 -2.09 7.40 -4.86
C GLN A 13 -2.49 8.85 -4.53
N ARG A 14 -2.17 9.77 -5.47
CA ARG A 14 -2.57 11.19 -5.45
C ARG A 14 -3.92 11.44 -6.11
N SER A 15 -4.67 12.43 -5.61
CA SER A 15 -5.78 13.07 -6.29
C SER A 15 -5.52 14.56 -6.48
N GLU A 16 -5.86 15.09 -7.65
CA GLU A 16 -5.81 16.53 -7.93
C GLU A 16 -7.12 17.26 -7.58
N ARG A 17 -8.15 16.57 -7.11
CA ARG A 17 -9.45 17.14 -6.74
C ARG A 17 -9.88 16.71 -5.34
N PHE A 18 -9.99 17.73 -4.44
CA PHE A 18 -10.69 17.69 -3.16
C PHE A 18 -10.57 16.44 -2.28
N GLY A 19 -9.72 16.48 -1.24
CA GLY A 19 -9.87 15.67 -0.03
C GLY A 19 -9.89 14.13 -0.21
N ASP A 20 -9.23 13.61 -1.19
CA ASP A 20 -9.43 12.25 -1.68
C ASP A 20 -8.51 11.23 -1.02
N GLY A 21 -8.44 11.28 0.25
CA GLY A 21 -8.19 10.19 1.19
C GLY A 21 -7.28 9.04 0.87
N ASN A 22 -6.25 9.21 0.05
CA ASN A 22 -5.15 8.28 0.05
C ASN A 22 -3.95 8.87 0.82
N VAL A 23 -3.05 8.01 1.28
CA VAL A 23 -1.98 8.40 2.20
C VAL A 23 -1.05 9.46 1.60
N ALA A 24 -0.67 9.34 0.33
CA ALA A 24 0.23 10.30 -0.31
C ALA A 24 -0.43 11.69 -0.47
N ALA A 25 -1.70 11.72 -0.90
CA ALA A 25 -2.44 12.99 -1.01
C ALA A 25 -2.63 13.66 0.36
N GLU A 26 -2.92 12.91 1.41
CA GLU A 26 -3.04 13.45 2.77
C GLU A 26 -1.72 14.03 3.26
N ILE A 27 -0.59 13.43 2.90
CA ILE A 27 0.75 13.97 3.23
C ILE A 27 1.03 15.26 2.44
N GLU A 28 0.78 15.27 1.14
CA GLU A 28 1.01 16.45 0.30
C GLU A 28 0.11 17.62 0.66
N ASN A 29 -1.14 17.36 1.06
CA ASN A 29 -2.07 18.36 1.56
C ASN A 29 -1.77 18.83 3.00
N GLY A 30 -0.77 18.25 3.67
CA GLY A 30 -0.38 18.59 5.03
C GLY A 30 -1.30 18.05 6.12
N ASN A 31 -2.28 17.20 5.77
CA ASN A 31 -3.20 16.56 6.71
C ASN A 31 -2.58 15.36 7.44
N LEU A 32 -1.49 14.83 6.87
CA LEU A 32 -0.70 13.73 7.44
C LEU A 32 0.80 14.09 7.30
N LYS A 33 1.61 13.78 8.30
CA LYS A 33 3.05 14.04 8.27
C LYS A 33 3.84 12.75 8.25
N TRP A 34 4.97 12.73 7.57
CA TRP A 34 5.86 11.56 7.51
C TRP A 34 6.27 11.04 8.90
N ASN A 35 6.55 11.94 9.82
CA ASN A 35 6.96 11.66 11.21
C ASN A 35 5.79 11.54 12.18
N GLU A 36 4.54 11.60 11.72
CA GLU A 36 3.38 11.42 12.59
C GLU A 36 3.33 9.99 13.11
N MET A 37 3.08 9.85 14.41
CA MET A 37 2.98 8.54 15.07
C MET A 37 1.53 8.01 15.01
N ILE A 38 1.35 6.87 14.40
CA ILE A 38 0.07 6.16 14.35
C ILE A 38 0.08 5.06 15.40
N THR A 39 -1.00 5.00 16.19
CA THR A 39 -1.19 3.93 17.18
C THR A 39 -1.94 2.77 16.54
N THR A 40 -1.36 1.57 16.62
CA THR A 40 -1.93 0.35 16.05
C THR A 40 -3.19 -0.08 16.80
N SER A 41 -4.28 -0.27 16.09
CA SER A 41 -5.55 -0.81 16.61
C SER A 41 -5.49 -2.34 16.77
N GLU A 42 -6.47 -2.90 17.47
CA GLU A 42 -6.67 -4.36 17.53
C GLU A 42 -6.92 -4.94 16.13
N LYS A 43 -7.74 -4.26 15.31
CA LYS A 43 -8.00 -4.68 13.93
C LYS A 43 -6.73 -4.74 13.10
N ALA A 44 -5.94 -3.68 13.07
CA ALA A 44 -4.68 -3.64 12.33
C ALA A 44 -3.71 -4.75 12.81
N SER A 45 -3.54 -4.91 14.11
CA SER A 45 -2.67 -5.94 14.71
C SER A 45 -3.13 -7.38 14.39
N SER A 46 -4.43 -7.61 14.20
CA SER A 46 -5.01 -8.94 13.95
C SER A 46 -4.97 -9.37 12.49
N MET A 47 -4.46 -8.52 11.59
CA MET A 47 -4.45 -8.82 10.15
C MET A 47 -3.60 -10.05 9.82
N GLY A 48 -4.14 -10.90 8.95
CA GLY A 48 -3.43 -12.07 8.42
C GLY A 48 -2.57 -11.76 7.19
N GLY A 49 -1.93 -12.79 6.65
CA GLY A 49 -1.07 -12.69 5.47
C GLY A 49 0.29 -12.04 5.77
N SER A 50 0.82 -11.26 4.83
CA SER A 50 2.09 -10.54 5.04
C SER A 50 1.93 -9.44 6.08
N GLN A 51 2.86 -9.36 7.03
CA GLN A 51 2.81 -8.43 8.17
C GLN A 51 4.18 -7.86 8.49
N ILE A 52 4.20 -6.70 9.15
CA ILE A 52 5.36 -6.18 9.87
C ILE A 52 5.25 -6.44 11.38
N PHE A 53 4.25 -7.25 11.77
CA PHE A 53 3.98 -7.71 13.14
C PHE A 53 3.78 -6.55 14.14
N LEU A 54 2.86 -5.64 13.78
CA LEU A 54 2.43 -4.56 14.67
C LEU A 54 1.69 -5.12 15.88
N LYS A 55 2.03 -4.61 17.06
CA LYS A 55 1.34 -4.96 18.31
C LYS A 55 0.25 -3.94 18.62
N VAL A 56 -0.83 -4.37 19.25
CA VAL A 56 -1.88 -3.46 19.73
C VAL A 56 -1.26 -2.36 20.61
N GLY A 57 -1.59 -1.11 20.31
CA GLY A 57 -1.06 0.06 21.01
C GLY A 57 0.38 0.45 20.63
N GLU A 58 1.06 -0.31 19.79
CA GLU A 58 2.35 0.09 19.24
C GLU A 58 2.21 1.36 18.43
N LYS A 59 3.18 2.27 18.57
CA LYS A 59 3.24 3.51 17.80
C LYS A 59 4.35 3.43 16.77
N MET A 60 4.01 3.74 15.51
CA MET A 60 4.96 3.74 14.40
C MET A 60 4.73 4.97 13.52
N THR A 61 5.79 5.50 12.92
CA THR A 61 5.68 6.65 12.03
C THR A 61 4.94 6.30 10.74
N VAL A 62 4.29 7.28 10.12
CA VAL A 62 3.69 7.13 8.77
C VAL A 62 4.73 6.62 7.78
N GLU A 63 5.96 7.15 7.84
CA GLU A 63 7.06 6.73 6.96
C GLU A 63 7.39 5.24 7.12
N ASP A 64 7.54 4.76 8.35
CA ASP A 64 7.87 3.35 8.62
C ASP A 64 6.72 2.41 8.26
N LEU A 65 5.47 2.83 8.49
CA LEU A 65 4.30 2.07 8.02
C LEU A 65 4.28 1.97 6.50
N LEU A 66 4.56 3.06 5.78
CA LEU A 66 4.63 3.06 4.31
C LEU A 66 5.78 2.19 3.78
N LYS A 67 6.95 2.18 4.44
CA LYS A 67 8.03 1.22 4.13
C LYS A 67 7.55 -0.21 4.34
N GLY A 68 6.86 -0.49 5.43
CA GLY A 68 6.24 -1.80 5.69
C GLY A 68 5.29 -2.24 4.58
N VAL A 69 4.47 -1.32 4.05
CA VAL A 69 3.56 -1.59 2.92
C VAL A 69 4.32 -1.80 1.61
N ALA A 70 5.23 -0.89 1.27
CA ALA A 70 5.92 -0.88 -0.02
C ALA A 70 6.90 -2.05 -0.16
N ILE A 71 7.71 -2.31 0.86
CA ILE A 71 8.80 -3.29 0.85
C ILE A 71 8.29 -4.69 1.21
N ALA A 72 7.65 -4.84 2.38
CA ALA A 72 7.26 -6.14 2.92
C ALA A 72 5.78 -6.51 2.73
N SER A 73 4.98 -5.65 2.08
CA SER A 73 3.56 -5.91 1.87
C SER A 73 2.72 -6.05 3.16
N GLY A 74 3.08 -5.37 4.25
CA GLY A 74 2.43 -5.50 5.56
C GLY A 74 0.94 -5.12 5.54
N ASN A 75 0.04 -6.08 5.76
CA ASN A 75 -1.41 -5.85 5.81
C ASN A 75 -1.80 -5.08 7.07
N ASP A 76 -1.14 -5.34 8.17
CA ASP A 76 -1.29 -4.61 9.44
C ASP A 76 -0.97 -3.12 9.27
N ALA A 77 0.12 -2.80 8.57
CA ALA A 77 0.48 -1.43 8.25
C ALA A 77 -0.54 -0.76 7.31
N VAL A 78 -1.08 -1.50 6.32
CA VAL A 78 -2.15 -1.00 5.43
C VAL A 78 -3.37 -0.58 6.24
N VAL A 79 -3.86 -1.44 7.15
CA VAL A 79 -5.06 -1.17 7.94
C VAL A 79 -4.81 -0.01 8.90
N ALA A 80 -3.66 0.06 9.57
CA ALA A 80 -3.31 1.17 10.46
C ALA A 80 -3.32 2.53 9.72
N LEU A 81 -2.76 2.59 8.51
CA LEU A 81 -2.79 3.80 7.68
C LEU A 81 -4.21 4.13 7.22
N ALA A 82 -4.99 3.14 6.78
CA ALA A 82 -6.36 3.33 6.33
C ALA A 82 -7.27 3.89 7.44
N GLU A 83 -7.16 3.36 8.65
CA GLU A 83 -7.87 3.85 9.83
C GLU A 83 -7.48 5.29 10.17
N ARG A 84 -6.18 5.63 10.12
CA ARG A 84 -5.73 7.01 10.41
C ARG A 84 -6.26 8.00 9.38
N VAL A 85 -6.28 7.63 8.09
CA VAL A 85 -6.68 8.51 6.99
C VAL A 85 -8.20 8.69 6.90
N SER A 86 -8.96 7.66 7.22
CA SER A 86 -10.42 7.64 6.97
C SER A 86 -11.27 7.29 8.18
N GLY A 87 -10.67 7.11 9.35
CA GLY A 87 -11.37 6.71 10.58
C GLY A 87 -11.66 5.21 10.67
N SER A 88 -11.79 4.51 9.53
CA SER A 88 -11.89 3.05 9.46
C SER A 88 -11.45 2.53 8.09
N GLU A 89 -11.12 1.23 8.01
CA GLU A 89 -10.82 0.58 6.74
C GLU A 89 -12.01 0.64 5.78
N GLU A 90 -13.23 0.46 6.26
CA GLU A 90 -14.46 0.50 5.45
C GLU A 90 -14.67 1.87 4.80
N GLN A 91 -14.42 2.96 5.53
CA GLN A 91 -14.47 4.32 4.96
C GLN A 91 -13.33 4.54 3.96
N PHE A 92 -12.15 4.01 4.25
CA PHE A 92 -11.03 4.06 3.32
C PHE A 92 -11.34 3.33 2.01
N VAL A 93 -11.92 2.13 2.06
CA VAL A 93 -12.34 1.36 0.87
C VAL A 93 -13.39 2.12 0.04
N LYS A 94 -14.33 2.82 0.66
CA LYS A 94 -15.26 3.70 -0.07
C LYS A 94 -14.51 4.78 -0.86
N ARG A 95 -13.50 5.41 -0.24
CA ARG A 95 -12.66 6.41 -0.91
C ARG A 95 -11.83 5.79 -2.05
N MET A 96 -11.29 4.58 -1.86
CA MET A 96 -10.61 3.84 -2.94
C MET A 96 -11.51 3.61 -4.15
N ASN A 97 -12.78 3.22 -3.95
CA ASN A 97 -13.74 3.00 -5.04
C ASN A 97 -14.18 4.31 -5.70
N ILE A 98 -14.30 5.41 -4.97
CA ILE A 98 -14.51 6.74 -5.55
C ILE A 98 -13.33 7.08 -6.46
N ARG A 99 -12.10 6.91 -5.96
CA ARG A 99 -10.89 7.18 -6.73
C ARG A 99 -10.77 6.29 -7.99
N ALA A 100 -11.15 5.03 -7.89
CA ALA A 100 -11.21 4.14 -9.05
C ALA A 100 -12.12 4.70 -10.16
N LYS A 101 -13.28 5.22 -9.79
CA LYS A 101 -14.20 5.88 -10.75
C LYS A 101 -13.59 7.15 -11.36
N ASP A 102 -12.94 7.99 -10.55
CA ASP A 102 -12.30 9.23 -11.01
C ASP A 102 -11.16 8.97 -12.00
N LEU A 103 -10.43 7.88 -11.80
CA LEU A 103 -9.40 7.39 -12.72
C LEU A 103 -9.96 6.70 -13.96
N GLY A 104 -11.28 6.51 -14.05
CA GLY A 104 -11.93 5.83 -15.16
C GLY A 104 -11.70 4.32 -15.19
N LEU A 105 -11.41 3.70 -14.04
CA LEU A 105 -11.21 2.25 -13.93
C LEU A 105 -12.56 1.54 -14.12
N LYS A 106 -12.67 0.77 -15.19
CA LYS A 106 -13.94 0.14 -15.57
C LYS A 106 -14.10 -1.28 -15.01
N ASN A 107 -13.00 -1.92 -14.65
CA ASN A 107 -12.95 -3.32 -14.22
C ASN A 107 -12.28 -3.44 -12.84
N THR A 108 -12.62 -2.52 -11.92
CA THR A 108 -12.02 -2.47 -10.58
C THR A 108 -13.08 -2.24 -9.53
N ASN A 109 -13.09 -3.07 -8.51
CA ASN A 109 -13.91 -2.90 -7.31
C ASN A 109 -13.12 -3.36 -6.07
N PHE A 110 -12.99 -2.51 -5.09
CA PHE A 110 -12.29 -2.79 -3.84
C PHE A 110 -13.28 -3.13 -2.72
N ILE A 111 -13.01 -4.22 -1.99
CA ILE A 111 -13.79 -4.68 -0.82
C ILE A 111 -12.98 -4.51 0.47
N ASN A 112 -11.65 -4.60 0.38
CA ASN A 112 -10.73 -4.33 1.50
C ASN A 112 -9.53 -3.52 1.01
N ALA A 113 -8.76 -2.99 1.95
CA ALA A 113 -7.57 -2.18 1.65
C ALA A 113 -6.31 -3.02 1.39
N THR A 114 -6.32 -4.30 1.74
CA THR A 114 -5.15 -5.18 1.74
C THR A 114 -4.97 -6.00 0.48
N GLY A 115 -6.04 -6.21 -0.30
CA GLY A 115 -6.03 -7.11 -1.45
C GLY A 115 -6.17 -8.59 -1.09
N LEU A 116 -6.57 -8.90 0.14
CA LEU A 116 -6.94 -10.26 0.52
C LEU A 116 -8.22 -10.67 -0.21
N THR A 117 -8.34 -11.98 -0.47
CA THR A 117 -9.49 -12.56 -1.15
C THR A 117 -10.81 -12.16 -0.49
N ALA A 118 -11.73 -11.65 -1.30
CA ALA A 118 -13.10 -11.34 -0.90
C ALA A 118 -14.02 -11.37 -2.12
N ASP A 119 -15.27 -11.73 -1.92
CA ASP A 119 -16.27 -11.70 -2.99
C ASP A 119 -16.37 -10.31 -3.62
N ASN A 120 -16.39 -10.26 -4.96
CA ASN A 120 -16.41 -9.02 -5.73
C ASN A 120 -15.22 -8.09 -5.55
N HIS A 121 -14.07 -8.58 -5.03
CA HIS A 121 -12.82 -7.85 -5.00
C HIS A 121 -12.01 -8.17 -6.26
N TYR A 122 -11.92 -7.22 -7.18
CA TYR A 122 -11.27 -7.46 -8.46
C TYR A 122 -10.65 -6.19 -9.07
N SER A 123 -9.72 -6.39 -9.98
CA SER A 123 -9.19 -5.37 -10.90
C SER A 123 -8.77 -6.02 -12.21
N SER A 124 -8.31 -5.23 -13.18
CA SER A 124 -7.69 -5.70 -14.41
C SER A 124 -6.25 -5.19 -14.52
N ALA A 125 -5.44 -5.88 -15.33
CA ALA A 125 -4.07 -5.44 -15.60
C ALA A 125 -4.02 -4.02 -16.19
N TYR A 126 -4.98 -3.68 -17.05
CA TYR A 126 -5.11 -2.34 -17.60
C TYR A 126 -5.42 -1.29 -16.53
N ASP A 127 -6.42 -1.53 -15.68
CA ASP A 127 -6.77 -0.60 -14.61
C ASP A 127 -5.61 -0.43 -13.62
N MET A 128 -4.90 -1.53 -13.30
CA MET A 128 -3.70 -1.47 -12.46
C MET A 128 -2.57 -0.65 -13.09
N SER A 129 -2.45 -0.66 -14.42
CA SER A 129 -1.46 0.19 -15.10
C SER A 129 -1.79 1.67 -14.97
N LEU A 130 -3.07 2.05 -14.98
CA LEU A 130 -3.51 3.42 -14.73
C LEU A 130 -3.21 3.85 -13.29
N ILE A 131 -3.46 2.95 -12.34
CA ILE A 131 -3.09 3.15 -10.94
C ILE A 131 -1.58 3.35 -10.79
N ALA A 132 -0.77 2.49 -11.40
CA ALA A 132 0.69 2.60 -11.36
C ALA A 132 1.19 3.92 -11.97
N LYS A 133 0.60 4.35 -13.09
CA LYS A 133 0.92 5.63 -13.74
C LYS A 133 0.72 6.83 -12.82
N GLU A 134 -0.29 6.80 -11.98
CA GLU A 134 -0.48 7.86 -10.97
C GLU A 134 0.56 7.75 -9.85
N LEU A 135 0.82 6.52 -9.36
CA LEU A 135 1.73 6.29 -8.25
C LEU A 135 3.17 6.74 -8.53
N VAL A 136 3.67 6.54 -9.75
CA VAL A 136 5.05 6.93 -10.12
C VAL A 136 5.30 8.43 -10.13
N LYS A 137 4.26 9.24 -9.98
CA LYS A 137 4.39 10.71 -9.81
C LYS A 137 4.91 11.10 -8.42
N HIS A 138 4.95 10.15 -7.48
CA HIS A 138 5.38 10.37 -6.09
C HIS A 138 6.80 9.85 -5.85
N GLU A 139 7.79 10.72 -5.98
CA GLU A 139 9.21 10.36 -5.86
C GLU A 139 9.53 9.63 -4.55
N LYS A 140 9.00 10.11 -3.42
CA LYS A 140 9.23 9.49 -2.11
C LYS A 140 8.71 8.04 -2.03
N ILE A 141 7.64 7.73 -2.73
CA ILE A 141 7.12 6.36 -2.81
C ILE A 141 8.03 5.47 -3.67
N LEU A 142 8.57 6.03 -4.75
CA LEU A 142 9.55 5.32 -5.58
C LEU A 142 10.84 5.01 -4.81
N GLU A 143 11.29 5.88 -3.90
CA GLU A 143 12.38 5.55 -2.97
C GLU A 143 12.08 4.27 -2.18
N PHE A 144 10.86 4.12 -1.63
CA PHE A 144 10.50 2.93 -0.87
C PHE A 144 10.35 1.70 -1.76
N THR A 145 9.69 1.82 -2.92
CA THR A 145 9.47 0.67 -3.82
C THR A 145 10.76 0.20 -4.49
N SER A 146 11.74 1.06 -4.68
CA SER A 146 13.07 0.72 -5.21
C SER A 146 14.04 0.17 -4.14
N THR A 147 13.71 0.33 -2.86
CA THR A 147 14.53 -0.19 -1.76
C THR A 147 14.41 -1.71 -1.69
N TYR A 148 15.53 -2.44 -1.81
CA TYR A 148 15.51 -3.90 -1.70
C TYR A 148 15.36 -4.37 -0.25
N GLU A 149 16.09 -3.75 0.69
CA GLU A 149 16.02 -4.10 2.10
C GLU A 149 16.18 -2.87 3.00
N ASP A 150 15.49 -2.87 4.12
CA ASP A 150 15.59 -1.86 5.18
C ASP A 150 15.22 -2.51 6.53
N TYR A 151 15.24 -1.75 7.58
CA TYR A 151 14.86 -2.20 8.93
C TYR A 151 13.85 -1.25 9.54
N LEU A 152 12.82 -1.79 10.18
CA LEU A 152 11.97 -1.09 11.14
C LEU A 152 12.49 -1.29 12.56
N ARG A 153 12.14 -0.40 13.48
CA ARG A 153 12.51 -0.51 14.90
C ARG A 153 14.02 -0.60 15.11
N LYS A 154 14.82 0.11 14.29
CA LYS A 154 16.30 0.02 14.28
C LYS A 154 16.93 0.22 15.65
N ASP A 155 16.38 1.14 16.45
CA ASP A 155 16.91 1.53 17.76
C ASP A 155 16.29 0.73 18.93
N THR A 156 15.66 -0.40 18.64
CA THR A 156 15.03 -1.26 19.64
C THR A 156 15.78 -2.58 19.81
N LYS A 157 15.42 -3.35 20.85
CA LYS A 157 15.96 -4.70 21.05
C LYS A 157 15.47 -5.73 20.03
N SER A 158 14.52 -5.36 19.17
CA SER A 158 13.89 -6.26 18.20
C SER A 158 13.70 -5.53 16.85
N PRO A 159 14.80 -5.19 16.15
CA PRO A 159 14.70 -4.64 14.82
C PRO A 159 14.02 -5.63 13.89
N PHE A 160 13.19 -5.14 12.96
CA PHE A 160 12.49 -5.96 11.99
C PHE A 160 13.07 -5.70 10.61
N TRP A 161 13.61 -6.76 10.00
CA TRP A 161 14.21 -6.73 8.68
C TRP A 161 13.13 -6.76 7.60
N LEU A 162 13.07 -5.73 6.76
CA LEU A 162 12.23 -5.64 5.59
C LEU A 162 13.01 -6.14 4.37
N VAL A 163 12.40 -7.03 3.59
CA VAL A 163 12.93 -7.46 2.29
C VAL A 163 11.86 -7.26 1.23
N ASN A 164 12.24 -6.61 0.12
CA ASN A 164 11.30 -6.30 -0.95
C ASN A 164 10.80 -7.57 -1.63
N THR A 165 9.49 -7.70 -1.67
CA THR A 165 8.83 -8.81 -2.35
C THR A 165 9.04 -8.77 -3.88
N ASN A 166 9.33 -7.59 -4.44
CA ASN A 166 9.74 -7.43 -5.83
C ASN A 166 11.27 -7.62 -5.97
N ARG A 167 11.70 -8.85 -6.23
CA ARG A 167 13.13 -9.16 -6.38
C ARG A 167 13.79 -8.48 -7.56
N LEU A 168 13.03 -7.98 -8.55
CA LEU A 168 13.59 -7.31 -9.72
C LEU A 168 14.34 -6.03 -9.33
N VAL A 169 13.95 -5.35 -8.25
CA VAL A 169 14.66 -4.15 -7.76
C VAL A 169 16.11 -4.43 -7.36
N ARG A 170 16.47 -5.70 -7.09
CA ARG A 170 17.84 -6.11 -6.82
C ARG A 170 18.56 -6.63 -8.05
N PHE A 171 17.87 -7.43 -8.88
CA PHE A 171 18.52 -8.26 -9.90
C PHE A 171 18.42 -7.68 -11.31
N LYS A 172 17.58 -6.66 -11.52
CA LYS A 172 17.39 -6.03 -12.84
C LYS A 172 17.69 -4.55 -12.76
N GLU A 173 18.77 -4.14 -13.41
CA GLU A 173 19.16 -2.73 -13.52
C GLU A 173 18.03 -1.88 -14.09
N GLY A 174 17.84 -0.69 -13.54
CA GLY A 174 16.79 0.26 -13.93
C GLY A 174 15.42 0.00 -13.31
N VAL A 175 15.14 -1.17 -12.73
CA VAL A 175 13.85 -1.43 -12.06
C VAL A 175 13.78 -0.68 -10.72
N ASP A 176 12.78 0.20 -10.59
CA ASP A 176 12.57 1.07 -9.42
C ASP A 176 11.24 0.81 -8.66
N GLY A 177 10.55 -0.24 -9.01
CA GLY A 177 9.31 -0.62 -8.34
C GLY A 177 8.48 -1.63 -9.14
N LEU A 178 7.18 -1.72 -8.93
CA LEU A 178 6.39 -1.13 -7.85
C LEU A 178 6.01 -2.17 -6.81
N LYS A 179 5.20 -3.18 -7.21
CA LYS A 179 4.59 -4.08 -6.22
C LYS A 179 4.27 -5.45 -6.78
N THR A 180 4.46 -6.46 -5.94
CA THR A 180 4.01 -7.83 -6.15
C THR A 180 2.71 -8.10 -5.39
N GLY A 181 1.95 -9.10 -5.80
CA GLY A 181 0.79 -9.65 -5.09
C GLY A 181 0.68 -11.14 -5.31
N PHE A 182 0.05 -11.81 -4.38
CA PHE A 182 -0.30 -13.22 -4.49
C PHE A 182 -1.57 -13.51 -3.68
N THR A 183 -2.51 -14.20 -4.29
CA THR A 183 -3.60 -14.94 -3.64
C THR A 183 -3.78 -16.25 -4.40
N ASP A 184 -4.42 -17.23 -3.77
CA ASP A 184 -4.65 -18.53 -4.43
C ASP A 184 -5.51 -18.38 -5.68
N GLU A 185 -6.43 -17.42 -5.71
CA GLU A 185 -7.32 -17.16 -6.84
C GLU A 185 -6.65 -16.37 -7.97
N ALA A 186 -5.83 -15.37 -7.62
CA ALA A 186 -5.19 -14.49 -8.61
C ALA A 186 -3.85 -15.03 -9.13
N GLY A 187 -3.21 -15.92 -8.38
CA GLY A 187 -1.84 -16.33 -8.63
C GLY A 187 -0.83 -15.22 -8.37
N TYR A 188 0.33 -15.27 -9.02
CA TYR A 188 1.38 -14.28 -8.91
C TYR A 188 1.10 -13.07 -9.80
N CYS A 189 1.05 -11.91 -9.19
CA CYS A 189 0.84 -10.62 -9.86
C CYS A 189 2.03 -9.70 -9.64
N LEU A 190 2.41 -8.97 -10.69
CA LEU A 190 3.49 -7.99 -10.64
C LEU A 190 3.08 -6.73 -11.39
N THR A 191 3.27 -5.59 -10.74
CA THR A 191 3.37 -4.29 -11.40
C THR A 191 4.81 -3.81 -11.25
N ALA A 192 5.51 -3.60 -12.36
CA ALA A 192 6.90 -3.15 -12.36
C ALA A 192 7.04 -1.83 -13.11
N THR A 193 8.02 -1.03 -12.68
CA THR A 193 8.46 0.19 -13.35
C THR A 193 9.97 0.16 -13.51
N MET A 194 10.44 0.84 -14.57
CA MET A 194 11.85 0.90 -14.91
C MET A 194 12.16 2.27 -15.52
N LYS A 195 13.26 2.87 -15.11
CA LYS A 195 13.86 4.07 -15.73
C LYS A 195 14.85 3.72 -16.81
#